data_e24f64d69f69b8e2240747a3700d93b9
#
_entry.id   e24f64d69f69b8e2240747a3700d93b9
#
_cell.length_a   1.000
_cell.length_b   1.000
_cell.length_c   1.000
_cell.angle_alpha   90.00
_cell.angle_beta   90.00
_cell.angle_gamma   90.00
#
_symmetry.space_group_name_H-M   'P 1'
#
loop_
_entity.id
_entity.type
_entity.pdbx_description
1 polymer ?
#
loop_
_entity_poly.entity_id
_entity_poly.type
_entity_poly.pdbx_seq_one_letter_code
_entity_poly.pdbx_strand_id
1 'polypeptide(L)'
;MAGYREDAVVGHWVHSHEEDTDEEMVYRPASFPFPPARGRTSFELRPDGSYVERSPGPVDVPVESQGSWTLEGGRLFLGAEGERPGQGWDVTAAEADRLALKK
;
A
#
# COMPACT_ATOMS: atom_id res chain seq x y z
N MET A 1 10.38 10.42 -18.11
CA MET A 1 10.57 10.78 -16.73
C MET A 1 10.03 9.74 -15.79
N ALA A 2 10.86 9.23 -14.95
CA ALA A 2 10.43 8.22 -14.01
C ALA A 2 9.84 8.92 -12.78
N GLY A 3 8.72 8.48 -12.32
CA GLY A 3 8.12 8.99 -11.10
C GLY A 3 6.65 9.22 -11.26
N TYR A 4 5.95 9.01 -10.16
CA TYR A 4 4.52 9.22 -10.07
C TYR A 4 4.27 10.40 -9.17
N ARG A 5 3.12 11.05 -9.36
CA ARG A 5 2.71 12.11 -8.46
C ARG A 5 2.27 11.51 -7.14
N GLU A 6 2.48 12.23 -6.05
CA GLU A 6 2.06 11.76 -4.74
C GLU A 6 0.57 11.49 -4.69
N ASP A 7 -0.24 12.33 -5.35
CA ASP A 7 -1.68 12.13 -5.38
C ASP A 7 -2.10 10.86 -6.12
N ALA A 8 -1.25 10.29 -6.95
CA ALA A 8 -1.56 9.03 -7.64
C ALA A 8 -1.55 7.84 -6.69
N VAL A 9 -0.85 7.94 -5.56
CA VAL A 9 -0.77 6.85 -4.59
C VAL A 9 -1.59 7.14 -3.33
N VAL A 10 -2.15 8.33 -3.18
CA VAL A 10 -3.01 8.65 -2.04
C VAL A 10 -4.31 7.84 -2.15
N GLY A 11 -4.69 7.18 -1.06
CA GLY A 11 -5.93 6.42 -1.01
C GLY A 11 -5.84 5.24 -0.07
N HIS A 12 -6.93 4.51 0.02
CA HIS A 12 -7.00 3.28 0.82
C HIS A 12 -6.84 2.08 -0.10
N TRP A 13 -5.71 1.41 0.01
CA TRP A 13 -5.33 0.30 -0.86
C TRP A 13 -5.42 -1.02 -0.12
N VAL A 14 -6.08 -1.98 -0.74
CA VAL A 14 -6.27 -3.33 -0.17
C VAL A 14 -5.54 -4.32 -1.06
N HIS A 15 -4.81 -5.22 -0.45
CA HIS A 15 -4.01 -6.21 -1.18
C HIS A 15 -4.89 -7.15 -1.97
N SER A 16 -4.72 -7.15 -3.28
CA SER A 16 -5.42 -8.06 -4.19
C SER A 16 -4.47 -9.21 -4.54
N HIS A 17 -4.26 -10.12 -3.58
CA HIS A 17 -3.28 -11.19 -3.74
C HIS A 17 -3.57 -12.12 -4.91
N GLU A 18 -4.82 -12.18 -5.34
CA GLU A 18 -5.21 -12.99 -6.51
C GLU A 18 -4.57 -12.48 -7.80
N GLU A 19 -4.20 -11.20 -7.81
CA GLU A 19 -3.61 -10.57 -9.00
C GLU A 19 -2.09 -10.47 -8.90
N ASP A 20 -1.49 -10.90 -7.79
CA ASP A 20 -0.04 -10.86 -7.64
C ASP A 20 0.63 -11.72 -8.69
N THR A 21 1.80 -11.25 -9.13
CA THR A 21 2.67 -12.02 -10.02
C THR A 21 3.95 -12.37 -9.28
N ASP A 22 4.86 -13.05 -9.95
CA ASP A 22 6.17 -13.39 -9.38
C ASP A 22 6.98 -12.13 -9.06
N GLU A 23 6.68 -11.03 -9.73
CA GLU A 23 7.47 -9.80 -9.61
C GLU A 23 6.73 -8.65 -8.96
N GLU A 24 5.41 -8.69 -8.87
CA GLU A 24 4.61 -7.56 -8.41
C GLU A 24 3.56 -7.96 -7.40
N MET A 25 3.32 -7.07 -6.45
CA MET A 25 2.17 -7.13 -5.55
C MET A 25 1.15 -6.12 -6.05
N VAL A 26 -0.11 -6.55 -6.17
CA VAL A 26 -1.18 -5.72 -6.71
C VAL A 26 -2.13 -5.30 -5.58
N TYR A 27 -2.46 -4.02 -5.58
CA TYR A 27 -3.40 -3.43 -4.62
C TYR A 27 -4.53 -2.76 -5.38
N ARG A 28 -5.73 -2.84 -4.81
CA ARG A 28 -6.92 -2.21 -5.37
C ARG A 28 -7.56 -1.30 -4.33
N PRO A 29 -8.33 -0.28 -4.76
CA PRO A 29 -9.03 0.57 -3.80
C PRO A 29 -10.01 -0.25 -2.96
N ALA A 30 -10.31 0.23 -1.76
CA ALA A 30 -11.22 -0.46 -0.84
C ALA A 30 -12.59 -0.72 -1.44
N SER A 31 -13.02 0.07 -2.43
CA SER A 31 -14.30 -0.11 -3.10
C SER A 31 -14.29 -1.19 -4.19
N PHE A 32 -13.13 -1.76 -4.48
CA PHE A 32 -13.01 -2.81 -5.50
C PHE A 32 -13.81 -4.05 -5.07
N PRO A 33 -14.54 -4.71 -5.99
CA PRO A 33 -15.33 -5.90 -5.64
C PRO A 33 -14.44 -7.13 -5.51
N PHE A 34 -13.80 -7.28 -4.35
CA PHE A 34 -12.90 -8.41 -4.09
C PHE A 34 -13.65 -9.72 -3.97
N PRO A 35 -13.07 -10.83 -4.45
CA PRO A 35 -13.60 -12.14 -4.10
C PRO A 35 -13.48 -12.37 -2.59
N PRO A 36 -14.31 -13.23 -1.99
CA PRO A 36 -14.21 -13.51 -0.57
C PRO A 36 -12.83 -14.03 -0.19
N ALA A 37 -12.26 -13.46 0.87
CA ALA A 37 -10.98 -13.89 1.40
C ALA A 37 -10.93 -13.53 2.87
N ARG A 38 -10.22 -14.33 3.66
CA ARG A 38 -10.03 -14.03 5.06
C ARG A 38 -8.89 -13.03 5.22
N GLY A 39 -9.27 -11.84 5.71
CA GLY A 39 -8.29 -10.85 6.11
C GLY A 39 -7.32 -10.46 5.02
N ARG A 40 -7.48 -9.29 4.49
CA ARG A 40 -6.54 -8.75 3.54
C ARG A 40 -5.73 -7.66 4.22
N THR A 41 -4.43 -7.63 3.96
CA THR A 41 -3.60 -6.51 4.37
C THR A 41 -4.04 -5.27 3.58
N SER A 42 -4.10 -4.14 4.25
CA SER A 42 -4.44 -2.88 3.60
C SER A 42 -3.62 -1.76 4.18
N PHE A 43 -3.46 -0.69 3.41
CA PHE A 43 -2.87 0.53 3.92
C PHE A 43 -3.56 1.73 3.33
N GLU A 44 -3.54 2.81 4.08
CA GLU A 44 -4.08 4.08 3.65
C GLU A 44 -2.95 5.10 3.61
N LEU A 45 -2.75 5.73 2.46
CA LEU A 45 -1.78 6.79 2.28
C LEU A 45 -2.54 8.11 2.23
N ARG A 46 -2.25 8.98 3.18
CA ARG A 46 -2.96 10.25 3.33
C ARG A 46 -2.17 11.41 2.74
N PRO A 47 -2.86 12.43 2.25
CA PRO A 47 -2.17 13.57 1.62
C PRO A 47 -1.24 14.34 2.56
N ASP A 48 -1.41 14.20 3.87
CA ASP A 48 -0.54 14.86 4.84
C ASP A 48 0.78 14.12 5.08
N GLY A 49 0.99 13.00 4.40
CA GLY A 49 2.20 12.21 4.57
C GLY A 49 2.11 11.12 5.62
N SER A 50 0.94 10.95 6.25
CA SER A 50 0.75 9.86 7.21
C SER A 50 0.23 8.62 6.50
N TYR A 51 0.50 7.44 7.09
CA TYR A 51 -0.10 6.21 6.60
C TYR A 51 -0.58 5.35 7.76
N VAL A 52 -1.56 4.52 7.45
CA VAL A 52 -2.09 3.54 8.39
C VAL A 52 -2.09 2.19 7.68
N GLU A 53 -1.44 1.20 8.28
CA GLU A 53 -1.43 -0.16 7.75
C GLU A 53 -2.27 -1.05 8.66
N ARG A 54 -3.11 -1.90 8.05
CA ARG A 54 -3.93 -2.85 8.79
C ARG A 54 -3.68 -4.24 8.23
N SER A 55 -3.47 -5.19 9.12
CA SER A 55 -3.27 -6.59 8.74
C SER A 55 -4.09 -7.48 9.67
N PRO A 56 -4.44 -8.71 9.24
CA PRO A 56 -5.17 -9.63 10.09
C PRO A 56 -4.33 -10.00 11.30
N GLY A 57 -4.95 -9.91 12.48
CA GLY A 57 -4.30 -10.31 13.71
C GLY A 57 -4.47 -11.79 14.00
N PRO A 58 -3.80 -12.29 15.05
CA PRO A 58 -3.84 -13.72 15.39
C PRO A 58 -5.19 -14.19 15.93
N VAL A 59 -6.05 -13.30 16.41
CA VAL A 59 -7.38 -13.61 16.93
C VAL A 59 -8.33 -12.53 16.48
N ASP A 60 -9.01 -12.65 15.43
CA ASP A 60 -10.06 -11.75 14.91
C ASP A 60 -9.92 -10.25 15.27
N VAL A 61 -8.78 -9.82 15.77
CA VAL A 61 -8.49 -8.43 16.11
C VAL A 61 -7.46 -7.92 15.10
N PRO A 62 -7.81 -6.96 14.25
CA PRO A 62 -6.85 -6.44 13.28
C PRO A 62 -5.69 -5.73 13.98
N VAL A 63 -4.52 -5.91 13.44
CA VAL A 63 -3.33 -5.19 13.88
C VAL A 63 -3.20 -3.94 13.01
N GLU A 64 -3.06 -2.80 13.68
CA GLU A 64 -2.94 -1.51 13.00
C GLU A 64 -1.59 -0.87 13.34
N SER A 65 -0.90 -0.41 12.31
CA SER A 65 0.35 0.34 12.45
C SER A 65 0.20 1.68 11.77
N GLN A 66 0.79 2.72 12.37
CA GLN A 66 0.76 4.06 11.84
C GLN A 66 2.18 4.56 11.60
N GLY A 67 2.32 5.46 10.65
CA GLY A 67 3.62 6.03 10.35
C GLY A 67 3.53 7.10 9.28
N SER A 68 4.58 7.25 8.52
CA SER A 68 4.65 8.24 7.45
C SER A 68 5.11 7.59 6.16
N TRP A 69 4.78 8.23 5.05
CA TRP A 69 5.16 7.75 3.73
C TRP A 69 5.73 8.88 2.90
N THR A 70 6.59 8.53 1.96
CA THR A 70 7.09 9.45 0.95
C THR A 70 7.17 8.71 -0.39
N LEU A 71 7.10 9.48 -1.46
CA LEU A 71 7.27 8.95 -2.82
C LEU A 71 8.38 9.73 -3.50
N GLU A 72 9.45 9.05 -3.84
CA GLU A 72 10.62 9.69 -4.45
C GLU A 72 11.14 8.84 -5.59
N GLY A 73 11.23 9.43 -6.78
CA GLY A 73 11.81 8.76 -7.93
C GLY A 73 11.08 7.48 -8.32
N GLY A 74 9.77 7.42 -8.14
CA GLY A 74 9.00 6.22 -8.42
C GLY A 74 9.11 5.15 -7.35
N ARG A 75 9.65 5.50 -6.19
CA ARG A 75 9.82 4.60 -5.06
C ARG A 75 8.97 5.06 -3.89
N LEU A 76 8.19 4.15 -3.35
CA LEU A 76 7.34 4.41 -2.20
C LEU A 76 8.06 3.95 -0.93
N PHE A 77 8.25 4.86 0.00
CA PHE A 77 8.88 4.56 1.29
C PHE A 77 7.83 4.63 2.38
N LEU A 78 7.76 3.58 3.18
CA LEU A 78 6.85 3.49 4.33
C LEU A 78 7.69 3.30 5.58
N GLY A 79 7.36 4.05 6.62
CA GLY A 79 8.05 3.93 7.89
C GLY A 79 7.09 4.02 9.06
N ALA A 80 7.12 3.04 9.96
CA ALA A 80 6.30 3.07 11.16
C ALA A 80 6.68 4.27 12.03
N GLU A 81 5.73 4.70 12.84
CA GLU A 81 5.95 5.83 13.74
C GLU A 81 7.16 5.58 14.64
N GLY A 82 8.07 6.54 14.69
CA GLY A 82 9.29 6.42 15.48
C GLY A 82 10.42 5.68 14.78
N GLU A 83 10.22 5.14 13.61
CA GLU A 83 11.23 4.43 12.84
C GLU A 83 11.64 5.22 11.60
N ARG A 84 12.84 4.97 11.13
CA ARG A 84 13.26 5.54 9.86
C ARG A 84 12.55 4.83 8.72
N PRO A 85 12.05 5.55 7.70
CA PRO A 85 11.57 4.88 6.50
C PRO A 85 12.76 4.16 5.86
N GLY A 86 12.83 2.87 6.08
CA GLY A 86 13.98 2.10 5.68
C GLY A 86 13.79 1.30 4.42
N GLN A 87 12.57 1.01 4.07
CA GLN A 87 12.30 0.11 2.96
C GLN A 87 11.48 0.79 1.90
N GLY A 88 12.04 0.88 0.72
CA GLY A 88 11.33 1.43 -0.42
C GLY A 88 10.83 0.33 -1.34
N TRP A 89 9.70 0.60 -1.97
CA TRP A 89 9.08 -0.30 -2.93
C TRP A 89 9.00 0.41 -4.26
N ASP A 90 9.52 -0.21 -5.32
CA ASP A 90 9.37 0.36 -6.66
C ASP A 90 7.91 0.30 -7.08
N VAL A 91 7.36 1.46 -7.45
CA VAL A 91 6.00 1.52 -7.96
C VAL A 91 6.03 1.18 -9.44
N THR A 92 5.36 0.11 -9.82
CA THR A 92 5.31 -0.31 -11.23
C THR A 92 4.03 0.12 -11.92
N ALA A 93 3.00 0.46 -11.14
CA ALA A 93 1.78 1.05 -11.68
C ALA A 93 1.09 1.88 -10.59
N ALA A 94 0.56 3.03 -10.95
CA ALA A 94 -0.21 3.88 -10.05
C ALA A 94 -1.37 4.46 -10.85
N GLU A 95 -2.50 3.75 -10.82
CA GLU A 95 -3.70 4.10 -11.53
C GLU A 95 -4.82 4.38 -10.54
N ALA A 96 -5.93 4.94 -11.00
CA ALA A 96 -7.04 5.29 -10.11
C ALA A 96 -7.57 4.07 -9.35
N ASP A 97 -7.49 2.90 -9.95
CA ASP A 97 -8.03 1.67 -9.37
C ASP A 97 -7.00 0.55 -9.21
N ARG A 98 -5.71 0.85 -9.35
CA ARG A 98 -4.68 -0.17 -9.25
C ARG A 98 -3.35 0.44 -8.84
N LEU A 99 -2.78 -0.12 -7.81
CA LEU A 99 -1.41 0.20 -7.39
C LEU A 99 -0.61 -1.10 -7.41
N ALA A 100 0.50 -1.12 -8.12
CA ALA A 100 1.37 -2.28 -8.16
C ALA A 100 2.76 -1.90 -7.67
N LEU A 101 3.31 -2.74 -6.82
CA LEU A 101 4.63 -2.58 -6.24
C LEU A 101 5.49 -3.78 -6.60
N LYS A 102 6.72 -3.52 -6.94
CA LYS A 102 7.68 -4.59 -7.26
C LYS A 102 8.10 -5.30 -5.99
N LYS A 103 8.10 -6.61 -6.06
CA LYS A 103 8.58 -7.45 -4.95
C LYS A 103 10.07 -7.35 -4.74
#